data_293636f6e6d3ff4f13ee0316bef1623b
#
_entry.id   293636f6e6d3ff4f13ee0316bef1623b
#
_cell.length_a   1.000
_cell.length_b   1.000
_cell.length_c   1.000
_cell.angle_alpha   90.00
_cell.angle_beta   90.00
_cell.angle_gamma   90.00
#
_symmetry.space_group_name_H-M   'P 1'
#
loop_
_entity.id
_entity.type
_entity.pdbx_description
1 polymer ?
#
loop_
_entity_poly.entity_id
_entity_poly.type
_entity_poly.pdbx_seq_one_letter_code
_entity_poly.pdbx_strand_id
1 'polypeptide(L)'
;ALPICLTSLGEWMGNYFTTLSMHYFFGLIFVFFCCFHVFYHALNKEFDIVPKKGDVKGSILIFKAILSGKKEPPSAKYLPEQRLAWAAFAMTFLILIITGLLKTYKNLPGVQLDDPWTFYIAQFHNLGFVLCIFLFLGHMAAFMIKANRSLLPAMFSGKVDRSYALERHSLWSAE
;
A
#
# COMPACT_ATOMS: atom_id res chain seq x y z
N ALA A 1 -13.67 -10.78 -18.17
CA ALA A 1 -12.73 -10.67 -19.28
C ALA A 1 -11.57 -9.76 -18.89
N LEU A 2 -10.68 -10.21 -18.05
CA LEU A 2 -9.32 -9.64 -17.99
C LEU A 2 -8.54 -10.36 -19.07
N PRO A 3 -8.11 -9.59 -20.05
CA PRO A 3 -8.08 -10.15 -21.36
C PRO A 3 -6.69 -10.58 -21.76
N ILE A 4 -6.62 -11.07 -22.86
CA ILE A 4 -5.53 -11.31 -23.83
C ILE A 4 -4.08 -11.03 -23.33
N CYS A 5 -3.78 -9.91 -22.65
CA CYS A 5 -2.45 -9.65 -22.06
C CYS A 5 -2.08 -10.61 -20.93
N LEU A 6 -3.05 -11.05 -20.13
CA LEU A 6 -2.82 -11.97 -19.01
C LEU A 6 -2.78 -13.43 -19.45
N THR A 7 -3.45 -13.77 -20.56
CA THR A 7 -3.31 -15.10 -21.15
C THR A 7 -1.89 -15.29 -21.72
N SER A 8 -1.36 -14.31 -22.46
CA SER A 8 0.00 -14.35 -22.98
C SER A 8 1.06 -14.39 -21.87
N LEU A 9 0.86 -13.64 -20.79
CA LEU A 9 1.74 -13.70 -19.63
C LEU A 9 1.63 -15.05 -18.90
N GLY A 10 0.42 -15.60 -18.79
CA GLY A 10 0.19 -16.91 -18.20
C GLY A 10 0.81 -18.05 -19.01
N GLU A 11 0.76 -17.96 -20.34
CA GLU A 11 1.42 -18.91 -21.25
C GLU A 11 2.96 -18.81 -21.12
N TRP A 12 3.49 -17.59 -21.00
CA TRP A 12 4.93 -17.37 -20.76
C TRP A 12 5.36 -17.90 -19.40
N MET A 13 4.50 -17.86 -18.37
CA MET A 13 4.75 -18.40 -17.03
C MET A 13 4.49 -19.91 -16.91
N GLY A 14 4.16 -20.59 -18.00
CA GLY A 14 3.98 -22.04 -18.08
C GLY A 14 2.55 -22.46 -18.38
N ASN A 15 1.59 -22.19 -17.53
CA ASN A 15 0.15 -22.44 -17.74
C ASN A 15 -0.69 -21.79 -16.63
N TYR A 16 -2.01 -21.83 -16.79
CA TYR A 16 -2.95 -21.27 -15.83
C TYR A 16 -2.76 -21.83 -14.41
N PHE A 17 -2.59 -23.13 -14.25
CA PHE A 17 -2.45 -23.75 -12.92
C PHE A 17 -1.14 -23.36 -12.23
N THR A 18 -0.04 -23.27 -12.97
CA THR A 18 1.25 -22.80 -12.46
C THR A 18 1.12 -21.36 -11.98
N THR A 19 0.55 -20.47 -12.81
CA THR A 19 0.31 -19.06 -12.46
C THR A 19 -0.58 -18.92 -11.23
N LEU A 20 -1.64 -19.71 -11.15
CA LEU A 20 -2.56 -19.71 -9.99
C LEU A 20 -1.85 -20.19 -8.72
N SER A 21 -1.05 -21.24 -8.81
CA SER A 21 -0.28 -21.77 -7.67
C SER A 21 0.74 -20.74 -7.16
N MET A 22 1.44 -20.06 -8.08
CA MET A 22 2.34 -18.96 -7.73
C MET A 22 1.59 -17.81 -7.06
N HIS A 23 0.40 -17.46 -7.58
CA HIS A 23 -0.44 -16.43 -6.98
C HIS A 23 -0.83 -16.78 -5.54
N TYR A 24 -1.24 -18.02 -5.27
CA TYR A 24 -1.54 -18.46 -3.92
C TYR A 24 -0.32 -18.44 -3.00
N PHE A 25 0.81 -18.93 -3.48
CA PHE A 25 2.06 -18.95 -2.70
C PHE A 25 2.49 -17.52 -2.29
N PHE A 26 2.60 -16.61 -3.25
CA PHE A 26 2.96 -15.23 -2.96
C PHE A 26 1.87 -14.48 -2.18
N GLY A 27 0.60 -14.82 -2.42
CA GLY A 27 -0.53 -14.28 -1.67
C GLY A 27 -0.46 -14.63 -0.18
N LEU A 28 -0.12 -15.88 0.17
CA LEU A 28 0.06 -16.28 1.56
C LEU A 28 1.27 -15.60 2.21
N ILE A 29 2.38 -15.47 1.49
CA ILE A 29 3.55 -14.70 1.96
C ILE A 29 3.15 -13.24 2.22
N PHE A 30 2.39 -12.64 1.32
CA PHE A 30 1.90 -11.28 1.49
C PHE A 30 1.00 -11.14 2.73
N VAL A 31 0.06 -12.08 2.95
CA VAL A 31 -0.78 -12.10 4.16
C VAL A 31 0.09 -12.20 5.42
N PHE A 32 1.09 -13.07 5.42
CA PHE A 32 2.01 -13.22 6.54
C PHE A 32 2.73 -11.90 6.86
N PHE A 33 3.27 -11.21 5.87
CA PHE A 33 3.97 -9.93 6.09
C PHE A 33 3.02 -8.82 6.54
N CYS A 34 1.79 -8.79 6.04
CA CYS A 34 0.78 -7.84 6.52
C CYS A 34 0.42 -8.08 7.98
N CYS A 35 0.20 -9.33 8.37
CA CYS A 35 -0.04 -9.70 9.76
C CYS A 35 1.17 -9.35 10.64
N PHE A 36 2.38 -9.71 10.21
CA PHE A 36 3.61 -9.38 10.92
C PHE A 36 3.75 -7.86 11.13
N HIS A 37 3.51 -7.07 10.09
CA HIS A 37 3.55 -5.61 10.17
C HIS A 37 2.56 -5.07 11.23
N VAL A 38 1.31 -5.53 11.19
CA VAL A 38 0.29 -5.11 12.16
C VAL A 38 0.68 -5.50 13.59
N PHE A 39 1.11 -6.74 13.81
CA PHE A 39 1.53 -7.21 15.13
C PHE A 39 2.77 -6.47 15.65
N TYR A 40 3.76 -6.25 14.79
CA TYR A 40 4.97 -5.51 15.15
C TYR A 40 4.64 -4.11 15.66
N HIS A 41 3.84 -3.33 14.90
CA HIS A 41 3.46 -1.98 15.30
C HIS A 41 2.53 -1.95 16.52
N ALA A 42 1.65 -2.94 16.65
CA ALA A 42 0.79 -3.06 17.82
C ALA A 42 1.58 -3.36 19.10
N LEU A 43 2.54 -4.27 19.05
CA LEU A 43 3.40 -4.62 20.20
C LEU A 43 4.30 -3.45 20.62
N ASN A 44 4.83 -2.70 19.65
CA ASN A 44 5.70 -1.55 19.90
C ASN A 44 4.90 -0.26 20.19
N LYS A 45 3.56 -0.31 20.13
CA LYS A 45 2.66 0.85 20.28
C LYS A 45 2.96 2.01 19.31
N GLU A 46 3.45 1.69 18.13
CA GLU A 46 3.83 2.66 17.09
C GLU A 46 2.64 3.00 16.19
N PHE A 47 1.75 3.87 16.67
CA PHE A 47 0.54 4.26 15.93
C PHE A 47 0.61 5.64 15.28
N ASP A 48 1.79 6.26 15.23
CA ASP A 48 1.96 7.60 14.66
C ASP A 48 1.68 7.70 13.16
N ILE A 49 1.74 6.56 12.45
CA ILE A 49 1.41 6.47 11.03
C ILE A 49 -0.12 6.49 10.77
N VAL A 50 -0.94 6.24 11.79
CA VAL A 50 -2.41 6.23 11.65
C VAL A 50 -2.91 7.65 11.36
N PRO A 51 -3.86 7.84 10.42
CA PRO A 51 -4.40 9.15 10.09
C PRO A 51 -4.96 9.89 11.30
N LYS A 52 -4.67 11.19 11.36
CA LYS A 52 -5.10 12.10 12.41
C LYS A 52 -6.08 13.13 11.85
N LYS A 53 -6.91 13.68 12.74
CA LYS A 53 -7.84 14.76 12.36
C LYS A 53 -7.05 15.94 11.78
N GLY A 54 -7.41 16.37 10.58
CA GLY A 54 -6.76 17.47 9.89
C GLY A 54 -5.74 17.05 8.82
N ASP A 55 -5.41 15.75 8.68
CA ASP A 55 -4.42 15.28 7.70
C ASP A 55 -4.79 15.61 6.26
N VAL A 56 -6.07 15.54 5.89
CA VAL A 56 -6.52 15.92 4.55
C VAL A 56 -6.19 17.39 4.26
N LYS A 57 -6.50 18.29 5.21
CA LYS A 57 -6.18 19.71 5.08
C LYS A 57 -4.66 19.94 5.07
N GLY A 58 -3.93 19.26 5.95
CA GLY A 58 -2.46 19.32 6.02
C GLY A 58 -1.80 18.86 4.72
N SER A 59 -2.25 17.74 4.17
CA SER A 59 -1.77 17.22 2.89
C SER A 59 -1.98 18.22 1.73
N ILE A 60 -3.17 18.83 1.65
CA ILE A 60 -3.46 19.88 0.64
C ILE A 60 -2.53 21.09 0.81
N LEU A 61 -2.25 21.52 2.05
CA LEU A 61 -1.35 22.64 2.31
C LEU A 61 0.10 22.30 1.91
N ILE A 62 0.59 21.12 2.20
CA ILE A 62 1.92 20.66 1.79
C ILE A 62 2.01 20.61 0.27
N PHE A 63 1.02 20.03 -0.40
CA PHE A 63 0.99 19.97 -1.86
C PHE A 63 0.99 21.36 -2.52
N LYS A 64 0.20 22.30 -1.98
CA LYS A 64 0.22 23.71 -2.42
C LYS A 64 1.57 24.37 -2.18
N ALA A 65 2.23 24.12 -1.06
CA ALA A 65 3.55 24.66 -0.75
C ALA A 65 4.59 24.16 -1.76
N ILE A 66 4.60 22.84 -2.04
CA ILE A 66 5.50 22.23 -3.04
C ILE A 66 5.29 22.87 -4.42
N LEU A 67 4.04 22.97 -4.89
CA LEU A 67 3.73 23.55 -6.20
C LEU A 67 4.10 25.05 -6.30
N SER A 68 4.01 25.77 -5.19
CA SER A 68 4.29 27.22 -5.13
C SER A 68 5.76 27.53 -4.82
N GLY A 69 6.61 26.50 -4.60
CA GLY A 69 7.99 26.70 -4.15
C GLY A 69 8.12 27.35 -2.76
N LYS A 70 7.05 27.31 -1.95
CA LYS A 70 7.03 27.87 -0.59
C LYS A 70 7.49 26.82 0.42
N LYS A 71 7.91 27.29 1.61
CA LYS A 71 8.27 26.40 2.72
C LYS A 71 7.04 25.61 3.16
N GLU A 72 7.25 24.31 3.35
CA GLU A 72 6.21 23.40 3.85
C GLU A 72 5.89 23.69 5.33
N PRO A 73 4.65 23.43 5.76
CA PRO A 73 4.30 23.52 7.18
C PRO A 73 5.10 22.52 8.01
N PRO A 74 5.42 22.85 9.28
CA PRO A 74 6.15 21.95 10.17
C PRO A 74 5.38 20.66 10.38
N SER A 75 6.08 19.52 10.37
CA SER A 75 5.47 18.19 10.47
C SER A 75 6.16 17.34 11.53
N ALA A 76 5.40 16.40 12.11
CA ALA A 76 5.88 15.41 13.07
C ALA A 76 6.61 14.25 12.37
N LYS A 77 6.79 13.11 13.04
CA LYS A 77 7.46 11.89 12.53
C LYS A 77 6.96 11.46 11.14
N TYR A 78 5.67 11.60 10.89
CA TYR A 78 5.04 11.33 9.58
C TYR A 78 4.30 12.55 9.06
N LEU A 79 4.46 12.81 7.77
CA LEU A 79 3.72 13.84 7.06
C LEU A 79 2.24 13.44 6.91
N PRO A 80 1.30 14.41 6.87
CA PRO A 80 -0.11 14.13 6.63
C PRO A 80 -0.38 13.24 5.41
N GLU A 81 0.27 13.50 4.27
CA GLU A 81 0.13 12.71 3.05
C GLU A 81 0.68 11.29 3.20
N GLN A 82 1.73 11.08 4.00
CA GLN A 82 2.25 9.74 4.28
C GLN A 82 1.24 8.91 5.08
N ARG A 83 0.59 9.51 6.09
CA ARG A 83 -0.46 8.83 6.86
C ARG A 83 -1.67 8.48 6.01
N LEU A 84 -2.09 9.39 5.13
CA LEU A 84 -3.20 9.13 4.19
C LEU A 84 -2.85 8.05 3.17
N ALA A 85 -1.65 8.07 2.61
CA ALA A 85 -1.17 7.05 1.69
C ALA A 85 -1.10 5.67 2.38
N TRP A 86 -0.55 5.62 3.62
CA TRP A 86 -0.53 4.39 4.41
C TRP A 86 -1.94 3.82 4.63
N ALA A 87 -2.90 4.66 5.00
CA ALA A 87 -4.29 4.22 5.19
C ALA A 87 -4.92 3.70 3.89
N ALA A 88 -4.66 4.35 2.76
CA ALA A 88 -5.15 3.90 1.46
C ALA A 88 -4.57 2.53 1.09
N PHE A 89 -3.27 2.30 1.31
CA PHE A 89 -2.66 0.98 1.13
C PHE A 89 -3.24 -0.05 2.11
N ALA A 90 -3.36 0.28 3.39
CA ALA A 90 -3.89 -0.63 4.41
C ALA A 90 -5.32 -1.09 4.08
N MET A 91 -6.19 -0.17 3.67
CA MET A 91 -7.56 -0.51 3.24
C MET A 91 -7.58 -1.37 1.97
N THR A 92 -6.74 -1.05 1.00
CA THR A 92 -6.63 -1.82 -0.25
C THR A 92 -6.11 -3.24 0.02
N PHE A 93 -5.08 -3.38 0.86
CA PHE A 93 -4.54 -4.67 1.26
C PHE A 93 -5.55 -5.50 2.05
N LEU A 94 -6.33 -4.86 2.93
CA LEU A 94 -7.40 -5.53 3.66
C LEU A 94 -8.45 -6.11 2.70
N ILE A 95 -8.88 -5.33 1.70
CA ILE A 95 -9.79 -5.81 0.65
C ILE A 95 -9.18 -7.01 -0.09
N LEU A 96 -7.92 -6.91 -0.53
CA LEU A 96 -7.24 -7.99 -1.26
C LEU A 96 -7.10 -9.25 -0.42
N ILE A 97 -6.74 -9.12 0.86
CA ILE A 97 -6.56 -10.25 1.78
C ILE A 97 -7.91 -10.95 2.01
N ILE A 98 -8.94 -10.21 2.42
CA ILE A 98 -10.26 -10.79 2.71
C ILE A 98 -10.81 -11.48 1.47
N THR A 99 -10.83 -10.79 0.34
CA THR A 99 -11.38 -11.35 -0.90
C THR A 99 -10.52 -12.48 -1.45
N GLY A 100 -9.20 -12.42 -1.32
CA GLY A 100 -8.27 -13.47 -1.71
C GLY A 100 -8.46 -14.75 -0.89
N LEU A 101 -8.59 -14.62 0.44
CA LEU A 101 -8.88 -15.75 1.33
C LEU A 101 -10.24 -16.37 1.04
N LEU A 102 -11.27 -15.55 0.79
CA LEU A 102 -12.60 -16.05 0.40
C LEU A 102 -12.57 -16.78 -0.96
N LYS A 103 -11.81 -16.28 -1.95
CA LYS A 103 -11.59 -16.96 -3.23
C LYS A 103 -10.86 -18.29 -3.06
N THR A 104 -9.91 -18.35 -2.15
CA THR A 104 -9.21 -19.59 -1.82
C THR A 104 -10.15 -20.58 -1.13
N TYR A 105 -10.92 -20.11 -0.14
CA TYR A 105 -11.89 -20.90 0.60
C TYR A 105 -12.93 -21.57 -0.32
N LYS A 106 -13.51 -20.82 -1.26
CA LYS A 106 -14.48 -21.37 -2.20
C LYS A 106 -13.94 -22.47 -3.11
N ASN A 107 -12.62 -22.56 -3.27
CA ASN A 107 -11.96 -23.57 -4.11
C ASN A 107 -11.59 -24.84 -3.32
N LEU A 108 -11.90 -24.88 -2.01
CA LEU A 108 -11.69 -26.09 -1.22
C LEU A 108 -12.73 -27.17 -1.57
N PRO A 109 -12.37 -28.45 -1.53
CA PRO A 109 -13.30 -29.55 -1.78
C PRO A 109 -14.54 -29.47 -0.86
N GLY A 110 -15.72 -29.60 -1.42
CA GLY A 110 -16.99 -29.61 -0.68
C GLY A 110 -17.53 -28.22 -0.30
N VAL A 111 -16.83 -27.15 -0.64
CA VAL A 111 -17.30 -25.78 -0.41
C VAL A 111 -18.02 -25.27 -1.65
N GLN A 112 -19.26 -24.81 -1.48
CA GLN A 112 -20.03 -24.13 -2.50
C GLN A 112 -20.46 -22.76 -1.95
N LEU A 113 -20.15 -21.71 -2.68
CA LEU A 113 -20.67 -20.35 -2.44
C LEU A 113 -21.65 -20.01 -3.55
N ASP A 114 -22.76 -19.38 -3.19
CA ASP A 114 -23.78 -18.95 -4.13
C ASP A 114 -23.21 -17.94 -5.14
N ASP A 115 -23.71 -17.98 -6.36
CA ASP A 115 -23.24 -17.16 -7.47
C ASP A 115 -23.15 -15.66 -7.19
N PRO A 116 -24.10 -15.00 -6.52
CA PRO A 116 -23.99 -13.58 -6.20
C PRO A 116 -22.73 -13.27 -5.38
N TRP A 117 -22.41 -14.08 -4.38
CA TRP A 117 -21.24 -13.86 -3.52
C TRP A 117 -19.93 -14.10 -4.24
N THR A 118 -19.84 -15.16 -5.04
CA THR A 118 -18.64 -15.43 -5.85
C THR A 118 -18.36 -14.30 -6.82
N PHE A 119 -19.40 -13.72 -7.42
CA PHE A 119 -19.29 -12.57 -8.30
C PHE A 119 -18.75 -11.33 -7.56
N TYR A 120 -19.38 -10.94 -6.44
CA TYR A 120 -18.95 -9.76 -5.68
C TYR A 120 -17.53 -9.91 -5.13
N ILE A 121 -17.18 -11.06 -4.57
CA ILE A 121 -15.81 -11.33 -4.08
C ILE A 121 -14.80 -11.15 -5.23
N ALA A 122 -15.09 -11.65 -6.42
CA ALA A 122 -14.23 -11.49 -7.58
C ALA A 122 -14.09 -10.02 -8.00
N GLN A 123 -15.19 -9.26 -8.01
CA GLN A 123 -15.17 -7.83 -8.38
C GLN A 123 -14.38 -7.00 -7.37
N PHE A 124 -14.58 -7.22 -6.05
CA PHE A 124 -13.82 -6.50 -5.03
C PHE A 124 -12.34 -6.86 -5.06
N HIS A 125 -11.98 -8.12 -5.35
CA HIS A 125 -10.58 -8.51 -5.52
C HIS A 125 -9.93 -7.80 -6.72
N ASN A 126 -10.63 -7.75 -7.84
CA ASN A 126 -10.16 -7.06 -9.04
C ASN A 126 -10.05 -5.54 -8.80
N LEU A 127 -11.03 -4.94 -8.10
CA LEU A 127 -10.96 -3.53 -7.71
C LEU A 127 -9.75 -3.27 -6.81
N GLY A 128 -9.54 -4.12 -5.79
CA GLY A 128 -8.37 -4.04 -4.91
C GLY A 128 -7.06 -4.11 -5.68
N PHE A 129 -6.95 -4.99 -6.67
CA PHE A 129 -5.79 -5.08 -7.55
C PHE A 129 -5.55 -3.79 -8.34
N VAL A 130 -6.58 -3.24 -8.96
CA VAL A 130 -6.49 -1.98 -9.72
C VAL A 130 -6.08 -0.83 -8.80
N LEU A 131 -6.71 -0.70 -7.62
CA LEU A 131 -6.34 0.31 -6.62
C LEU A 131 -4.89 0.14 -6.17
N CYS A 132 -4.44 -1.09 -5.92
CA CYS A 132 -3.05 -1.37 -5.53
C CYS A 132 -2.05 -0.87 -6.58
N ILE A 133 -2.32 -1.11 -7.89
CA ILE A 133 -1.47 -0.60 -8.97
C ILE A 133 -1.43 0.93 -8.95
N PHE A 134 -2.57 1.62 -8.88
CA PHE A 134 -2.60 3.08 -8.85
C PHE A 134 -1.90 3.65 -7.63
N LEU A 135 -2.10 3.07 -6.45
CA LEU A 135 -1.41 3.49 -5.23
C LEU A 135 0.10 3.29 -5.34
N PHE A 136 0.54 2.14 -5.88
CA PHE A 136 1.96 1.85 -6.09
C PHE A 136 2.59 2.84 -7.08
N LEU A 137 1.95 3.06 -8.21
CA LEU A 137 2.44 4.03 -9.21
C LEU A 137 2.49 5.45 -8.64
N GLY A 138 1.45 5.86 -7.89
CA GLY A 138 1.44 7.15 -7.19
C GLY A 138 2.53 7.26 -6.14
N HIS A 139 2.76 6.19 -5.37
CA HIS A 139 3.83 6.13 -4.37
C HIS A 139 5.21 6.26 -5.03
N MET A 140 5.45 5.55 -6.12
CA MET A 140 6.71 5.66 -6.88
C MET A 140 6.86 7.04 -7.53
N ALA A 141 5.78 7.61 -8.07
CA ALA A 141 5.79 8.96 -8.64
C ALA A 141 6.12 10.05 -7.59
N ALA A 142 5.83 9.81 -6.31
CA ALA A 142 6.20 10.73 -5.24
C ALA A 142 7.71 10.97 -5.15
N PHE A 143 8.57 10.03 -5.58
CA PHE A 143 10.03 10.22 -5.67
C PHE A 143 10.47 11.12 -6.82
N MET A 144 9.59 11.43 -7.77
CA MET A 144 9.86 12.44 -8.80
C MET A 144 9.92 13.85 -8.18
N ILE A 145 9.24 14.07 -7.06
CA ILE A 145 9.28 15.31 -6.28
C ILE A 145 10.66 15.45 -5.65
N LYS A 146 11.35 16.57 -5.91
CA LYS A 146 12.72 16.82 -5.44
C LYS A 146 12.86 16.61 -3.92
N ALA A 147 11.89 17.06 -3.15
CA ALA A 147 11.88 16.96 -1.69
C ALA A 147 11.86 15.49 -1.17
N ASN A 148 11.40 14.52 -1.97
CA ASN A 148 11.29 13.12 -1.57
C ASN A 148 12.45 12.26 -2.07
N ARG A 149 13.33 12.78 -2.95
CA ARG A 149 14.40 11.97 -3.57
C ARG A 149 15.40 11.42 -2.57
N SER A 150 15.65 12.12 -1.47
CA SER A 150 16.52 11.67 -0.38
C SER A 150 16.00 10.44 0.35
N LEU A 151 14.70 10.12 0.22
CA LEU A 151 14.09 8.92 0.79
C LEU A 151 14.34 7.66 -0.06
N LEU A 152 14.72 7.78 -1.33
CA LEU A 152 14.95 6.63 -2.19
C LEU A 152 16.07 5.71 -1.68
N PRO A 153 17.26 6.21 -1.29
CA PRO A 153 18.28 5.38 -0.65
C PRO A 153 17.86 4.79 0.69
N ALA A 154 16.95 5.47 1.41
CA ALA A 154 16.44 5.02 2.70
C ALA A 154 15.63 3.71 2.60
N MET A 155 15.00 3.44 1.46
CA MET A 155 14.28 2.19 1.21
C MET A 155 15.19 0.95 1.31
N PHE A 156 16.47 1.09 1.03
CA PHE A 156 17.45 0.00 1.06
C PHE A 156 18.32 0.03 2.31
N SER A 157 18.67 1.23 2.77
CA SER A 157 19.59 1.41 3.91
C SER A 157 18.90 1.49 5.26
N GLY A 158 17.59 1.76 5.30
CA GLY A 158 16.83 2.07 6.52
C GLY A 158 17.24 3.38 7.19
N LYS A 159 18.10 4.20 6.54
CA LYS A 159 18.63 5.43 7.10
C LYS A 159 18.17 6.63 6.29
N VAL A 160 17.73 7.67 6.98
CA VAL A 160 17.30 8.95 6.39
C VAL A 160 18.36 10.00 6.66
N ASP A 161 18.59 10.89 5.71
CA ASP A 161 19.51 12.02 5.88
C ASP A 161 19.00 12.96 6.98
N ARG A 162 19.91 13.34 7.88
CA ARG A 162 19.60 14.22 9.00
C ARG A 162 19.08 15.59 8.53
N SER A 163 19.63 16.13 7.46
CA SER A 163 19.17 17.42 6.91
C SER A 163 17.72 17.35 6.45
N TYR A 164 17.33 16.26 5.78
CA TYR A 164 15.97 15.98 5.40
C TYR A 164 15.02 15.90 6.60
N ALA A 165 15.44 15.15 7.64
CA ALA A 165 14.64 14.97 8.85
C ALA A 165 14.40 16.32 9.57
N LEU A 166 15.46 17.15 9.72
CA LEU A 166 15.37 18.47 10.35
C LEU A 166 14.51 19.45 9.55
N GLU A 167 14.54 19.39 8.22
CA GLU A 167 13.79 20.29 7.35
C GLU A 167 12.30 19.93 7.29
N ARG A 168 11.96 18.66 7.07
CA ARG A 168 10.58 18.22 6.83
C ARG A 168 9.85 17.70 8.08
N HIS A 169 10.58 17.18 9.05
CA HIS A 169 10.04 16.62 10.29
C HIS A 169 10.48 17.44 11.50
N SER A 170 10.42 18.75 11.38
CA SER A 170 10.94 19.69 12.38
C SER A 170 10.31 19.57 13.76
N LEU A 171 9.11 19.01 13.86
CA LEU A 171 8.44 18.75 15.15
C LEU A 171 8.87 17.41 15.78
N TRP A 172 9.42 16.49 14.98
CA TRP A 172 9.89 15.19 15.49
C TRP A 172 11.33 15.23 16.00
N SER A 173 12.19 16.04 15.38
CA SER A 173 13.60 16.15 15.75
C SER A 173 13.85 16.88 17.07
N ALA A 174 12.80 17.31 17.76
CA ALA A 174 12.86 17.97 19.06
C ALA A 174 12.84 16.95 20.25
N GLU A 175 12.66 15.67 19.97
CA GLU A 175 12.79 14.55 20.91
C GLU A 175 14.15 13.84 20.70
#